data_5b6f3f5fd9966f325ca918dfb7c00d9d
#
_entry.id   5b6f3f5fd9966f325ca918dfb7c00d9d
#
_cell.length_a   1.000
_cell.length_b   1.000
_cell.length_c   1.000
_cell.angle_alpha   90.00
_cell.angle_beta   90.00
_cell.angle_gamma   90.00
#
_symmetry.space_group_name_H-M   'P 1'
#
loop_
_entity.id
_entity.type
_entity.pdbx_description
1 polymer ?
#
loop_
_entity_poly.entity_id
_entity_poly.type
_entity_poly.pdbx_seq_one_letter_code
_entity_poly.pdbx_strand_id
1 'polypeptide(L)'
;WAERPDEVLEYCVRDTILPLDILDRLQSVARKEALASVSLTTVETASVGTTSQWIDSLVIRLADRTGVAVPTTISGPRRRDKIAGGYVHEVDAGISPWIVVLDFKSMYPSIMISSNICSTTLVRDDSLDDSHSVSPTTETRYLSKDERLGLVPRLLEQLMSSRDQHKTALAVARES
;
A
#
# COMPACT_ATOMS: atom_id res chain seq x y z
N TRP A 1 -47.24 5.15 -3.72
CA TRP A 1 -47.44 6.06 -2.59
C TRP A 1 -48.91 6.09 -2.15
N ALA A 2 -49.84 6.43 -3.01
CA ALA A 2 -51.26 6.66 -2.64
C ALA A 2 -52.01 5.38 -2.25
N GLU A 3 -51.62 4.23 -2.78
CA GLU A 3 -52.34 2.96 -2.57
C GLU A 3 -51.81 2.13 -1.39
N ARG A 4 -50.54 2.34 -1.01
CA ARG A 4 -49.89 1.57 0.10
C ARG A 4 -48.89 2.42 0.87
N PRO A 5 -49.27 3.44 1.57
CA PRO A 5 -48.39 4.34 2.27
C PRO A 5 -47.59 3.65 3.39
N ASP A 6 -48.21 2.70 4.09
CA ASP A 6 -47.55 1.97 5.19
C ASP A 6 -46.40 1.07 4.72
N GLU A 7 -46.56 0.39 3.58
CA GLU A 7 -45.49 -0.42 3.01
C GLU A 7 -44.30 0.42 2.55
N VAL A 8 -44.60 1.63 2.03
CA VAL A 8 -43.54 2.58 1.63
C VAL A 8 -42.79 3.11 2.84
N LEU A 9 -43.52 3.41 3.93
CA LEU A 9 -42.87 3.84 5.17
C LEU A 9 -41.98 2.72 5.78
N GLU A 10 -42.49 1.50 5.82
CA GLU A 10 -41.72 0.36 6.29
C GLU A 10 -40.44 0.13 5.46
N TYR A 11 -40.56 0.24 4.14
CA TYR A 11 -39.42 0.16 3.23
C TYR A 11 -38.39 1.28 3.52
N CYS A 12 -38.84 2.52 3.66
CA CYS A 12 -37.95 3.65 3.96
C CYS A 12 -37.24 3.49 5.32
N VAL A 13 -37.94 2.99 6.34
CA VAL A 13 -37.33 2.69 7.65
C VAL A 13 -36.26 1.62 7.49
N ARG A 14 -36.56 0.53 6.76
CA ARG A 14 -35.59 -0.53 6.50
C ARG A 14 -34.35 -0.02 5.75
N ASP A 15 -34.54 0.79 4.72
CA ASP A 15 -33.44 1.38 3.95
C ASP A 15 -32.57 2.32 4.80
N THR A 16 -33.14 2.94 5.82
CA THR A 16 -32.40 3.81 6.74
C THR A 16 -31.58 3.02 7.76
N ILE A 17 -32.08 1.88 8.21
CA ILE A 17 -31.40 1.02 9.21
C ILE A 17 -30.34 0.14 8.55
N LEU A 18 -30.63 -0.40 7.37
CA LEU A 18 -29.78 -1.35 6.67
C LEU A 18 -28.31 -0.89 6.46
N PRO A 19 -28.02 0.37 6.09
CA PRO A 19 -26.64 0.85 6.00
C PRO A 19 -25.89 0.78 7.33
N LEU A 20 -26.56 1.06 8.45
CA LEU A 20 -25.95 0.98 9.78
C LEU A 20 -25.62 -0.47 10.15
N ASP A 21 -26.54 -1.39 9.89
CA ASP A 21 -26.32 -2.83 10.11
C ASP A 21 -25.18 -3.37 9.24
N ILE A 22 -25.07 -2.89 7.99
CA ILE A 22 -23.98 -3.25 7.09
C ILE A 22 -22.64 -2.73 7.62
N LEU A 23 -22.58 -1.46 8.04
CA LEU A 23 -21.36 -0.86 8.59
C LEU A 23 -20.91 -1.60 9.86
N ASP A 24 -21.85 -1.95 10.73
CA ASP A 24 -21.55 -2.70 11.96
C ASP A 24 -21.07 -4.12 11.64
N ARG A 25 -21.81 -4.86 10.80
CA ARG A 25 -21.45 -6.23 10.42
C ARG A 25 -20.12 -6.33 9.70
N LEU A 26 -19.76 -5.35 8.88
CA LEU A 26 -18.46 -5.24 8.22
C LEU A 26 -17.38 -4.65 9.13
N GLN A 27 -17.75 -4.18 10.31
CA GLN A 27 -16.88 -3.44 11.23
C GLN A 27 -16.11 -2.30 10.54
N SER A 28 -16.81 -1.59 9.66
CA SER A 28 -16.19 -0.58 8.78
C SER A 28 -15.58 0.56 9.58
N VAL A 29 -16.22 1.01 10.64
CA VAL A 29 -15.71 2.09 11.52
C VAL A 29 -14.42 1.63 12.22
N ALA A 30 -14.44 0.47 12.88
CA ALA A 30 -13.26 -0.06 13.58
C ALA A 30 -12.06 -0.27 12.63
N ARG A 31 -12.33 -0.71 11.39
CA ARG A 31 -11.28 -0.82 10.36
C ARG A 31 -10.69 0.53 9.96
N LYS A 32 -11.52 1.58 9.88
CA LYS A 32 -11.05 2.93 9.56
C LYS A 32 -10.29 3.57 10.71
N GLU A 33 -10.70 3.31 11.95
CA GLU A 33 -9.96 3.71 13.15
C GLU A 33 -8.58 3.02 13.21
N ALA A 34 -8.53 1.72 12.95
CA ALA A 34 -7.27 0.99 12.87
C ALA A 34 -6.37 1.53 11.75
N LEU A 35 -6.93 1.84 10.58
CA LEU A 35 -6.19 2.44 9.47
C LEU A 35 -5.66 3.83 9.84
N ALA A 36 -6.48 4.68 10.47
CA ALA A 36 -6.07 6.00 10.96
C ALA A 36 -4.91 5.89 11.93
N SER A 37 -4.98 4.93 12.86
CA SER A 37 -3.92 4.67 13.83
C SER A 37 -2.61 4.25 13.17
N VAL A 38 -2.66 3.31 12.20
CA VAL A 38 -1.47 2.83 11.49
C VAL A 38 -0.87 3.90 10.59
N SER A 39 -1.72 4.62 9.83
CA SER A 39 -1.27 5.67 8.90
C SER A 39 -0.94 6.99 9.59
N LEU A 40 -1.21 7.11 10.90
CA LEU A 40 -1.02 8.34 11.69
C LEU A 40 -1.77 9.54 11.08
N THR A 41 -3.00 9.29 10.63
CA THR A 41 -3.91 10.30 10.05
C THR A 41 -5.18 10.42 10.91
N THR A 42 -6.05 11.37 10.57
CA THR A 42 -7.37 11.45 11.17
C THR A 42 -8.29 10.34 10.66
N VAL A 43 -9.32 9.96 11.42
CA VAL A 43 -10.33 8.99 10.97
C VAL A 43 -11.05 9.48 9.70
N GLU A 44 -11.24 10.80 9.58
CA GLU A 44 -11.79 11.42 8.38
C GLU A 44 -10.88 11.14 7.16
N THR A 45 -9.58 11.42 7.26
CA THR A 45 -8.61 11.12 6.19
C THR A 45 -8.53 9.63 5.90
N ALA A 46 -8.61 8.77 6.90
CA ALA A 46 -8.65 7.31 6.72
C ALA A 46 -9.93 6.85 6.01
N SER A 47 -11.04 7.58 6.16
CA SER A 47 -12.34 7.22 5.59
C SER A 47 -12.50 7.66 4.14
N VAL A 48 -12.14 8.90 3.82
CA VAL A 48 -12.36 9.50 2.49
C VAL A 48 -11.07 9.73 1.70
N GLY A 49 -9.92 9.64 2.36
CA GLY A 49 -8.63 9.85 1.74
C GLY A 49 -8.19 8.69 0.84
N THR A 50 -7.16 8.95 0.05
CA THR A 50 -6.55 7.97 -0.84
C THR A 50 -5.40 7.22 -0.15
N THR A 51 -5.06 6.03 -0.65
CA THR A 51 -3.90 5.26 -0.18
C THR A 51 -2.60 6.09 -0.25
N SER A 52 -2.47 6.96 -1.26
CA SER A 52 -1.31 7.85 -1.38
C SER A 52 -1.19 8.79 -0.18
N GLN A 53 -2.29 9.38 0.30
CA GLN A 53 -2.27 10.27 1.46
C GLN A 53 -1.87 9.56 2.75
N TRP A 54 -2.28 8.30 2.92
CA TRP A 54 -1.88 7.49 4.08
C TRP A 54 -0.39 7.17 4.05
N ILE A 55 0.13 6.81 2.88
CA ILE A 55 1.56 6.54 2.69
C ILE A 55 2.38 7.83 2.84
N ASP A 56 1.93 8.94 2.26
CA ASP A 56 2.60 10.25 2.41
C ASP A 56 2.74 10.64 3.87
N SER A 57 1.70 10.44 4.70
CA SER A 57 1.76 10.70 6.14
C SER A 57 2.87 9.88 6.82
N LEU A 58 2.97 8.59 6.52
CA LEU A 58 4.00 7.72 7.08
C LEU A 58 5.41 8.12 6.62
N VAL A 59 5.57 8.41 5.32
CA VAL A 59 6.86 8.81 4.73
C VAL A 59 7.33 10.13 5.32
N ILE A 60 6.45 11.14 5.42
CA ILE A 60 6.80 12.46 5.97
C ILE A 60 7.24 12.32 7.44
N ARG A 61 6.53 11.55 8.25
CA ARG A 61 6.88 11.34 9.66
C ARG A 61 8.19 10.56 9.83
N LEU A 62 8.43 9.57 8.98
CA LEU A 62 9.70 8.86 9.01
C LEU A 62 10.86 9.76 8.57
N ALA A 63 10.64 10.57 7.54
CA ALA A 63 11.60 11.55 7.04
C ALA A 63 11.97 12.57 8.13
N ASP A 64 10.98 13.13 8.83
CA ASP A 64 11.17 14.03 9.95
C ASP A 64 12.02 13.40 11.05
N ARG A 65 11.67 12.18 11.47
CA ARG A 65 12.43 11.42 12.52
C ARG A 65 13.86 11.08 12.12
N THR A 66 14.13 10.97 10.82
CA THR A 66 15.46 10.62 10.28
C THR A 66 16.24 11.82 9.77
N GLY A 67 15.69 13.02 9.87
CA GLY A 67 16.33 14.26 9.39
C GLY A 67 16.47 14.32 7.87
N VAL A 68 15.59 13.61 7.13
CA VAL A 68 15.61 13.57 5.67
C VAL A 68 14.58 14.54 5.10
N ALA A 69 15.01 15.44 4.22
CA ALA A 69 14.09 16.30 3.51
C ALA A 69 13.33 15.52 2.43
N VAL A 70 12.01 15.68 2.39
CA VAL A 70 11.15 15.14 1.34
C VAL A 70 10.55 16.26 0.51
N PRO A 71 10.37 16.08 -0.81
CA PRO A 71 9.79 17.10 -1.66
C PRO A 71 8.32 17.34 -1.27
N THR A 72 7.87 18.57 -1.39
CA THR A 72 6.47 18.92 -1.21
C THR A 72 5.60 18.29 -2.30
N THR A 73 4.39 17.92 -1.94
CA THR A 73 3.42 17.42 -2.91
C THR A 73 2.99 18.57 -3.84
N ILE A 74 3.25 18.41 -5.13
CA ILE A 74 2.85 19.40 -6.14
C ILE A 74 1.39 19.17 -6.49
N SER A 75 0.54 20.14 -6.21
CA SER A 75 -0.85 20.16 -6.65
C SER A 75 -0.93 20.63 -8.10
N GLY A 76 -1.51 19.84 -8.99
CA GLY A 76 -1.72 20.19 -10.40
C GLY A 76 -1.65 18.99 -11.34
N PRO A 77 -1.97 19.18 -12.62
CA PRO A 77 -1.90 18.12 -13.61
C PRO A 77 -0.43 17.72 -13.82
N ARG A 78 -0.08 16.53 -13.33
CA ARG A 78 1.23 15.95 -13.61
C ARG A 78 1.24 15.42 -15.04
N ARG A 79 2.18 15.88 -15.84
CA ARG A 79 2.52 15.24 -17.11
C ARG A 79 3.08 13.86 -16.75
N ARG A 80 2.25 12.82 -16.91
CA ARG A 80 2.70 11.44 -16.74
C ARG A 80 3.18 10.95 -18.07
N ASP A 81 4.47 10.79 -18.21
CA ASP A 81 5.01 10.03 -19.34
C ASP A 81 4.47 8.59 -19.23
N LYS A 82 4.11 8.01 -20.39
CA LYS A 82 3.63 6.63 -20.41
C LYS A 82 4.77 5.72 -19.96
N ILE A 83 4.62 5.12 -18.78
CA ILE A 83 5.52 4.08 -18.30
C ILE A 83 5.11 2.79 -19.01
N ALA A 84 6.07 2.09 -19.63
CA ALA A 84 5.84 0.76 -20.18
C ALA A 84 5.38 -0.16 -19.05
N GLY A 85 4.25 -0.82 -19.24
CA GLY A 85 3.74 -1.84 -18.30
C GLY A 85 4.61 -3.09 -18.27
N GLY A 86 4.37 -3.94 -17.28
CA GLY A 86 5.00 -5.26 -17.24
C GLY A 86 4.56 -6.14 -18.42
N TYR A 87 5.40 -7.09 -18.78
CA TYR A 87 5.06 -8.10 -19.79
C TYR A 87 3.90 -8.97 -19.28
N VAL A 88 2.90 -9.15 -20.11
CA VAL A 88 1.78 -10.07 -19.87
C VAL A 88 1.94 -11.23 -20.82
N HIS A 89 2.16 -12.42 -20.28
CA HIS A 89 2.27 -13.63 -21.06
C HIS A 89 0.91 -14.05 -21.64
N GLU A 90 0.86 -14.33 -22.92
CA GLU A 90 -0.32 -14.94 -23.54
C GLU A 90 -0.41 -16.41 -23.13
N VAL A 91 -1.56 -16.79 -22.61
CA VAL A 91 -1.80 -18.14 -22.10
C VAL A 91 -2.48 -18.98 -23.20
N ASP A 92 -1.93 -20.15 -23.49
CA ASP A 92 -2.60 -21.13 -24.32
C ASP A 92 -3.85 -21.66 -23.60
N ALA A 93 -5.02 -21.39 -24.19
CA ALA A 93 -6.29 -21.84 -23.63
C ALA A 93 -6.40 -23.37 -23.75
N GLY A 94 -6.72 -24.03 -22.63
CA GLY A 94 -6.86 -25.48 -22.62
C GLY A 94 -7.07 -26.04 -21.22
N ILE A 95 -7.22 -27.36 -21.14
CA ILE A 95 -7.28 -28.12 -19.89
C ILE A 95 -5.92 -28.79 -19.70
N SER A 96 -5.19 -28.37 -18.70
CA SER A 96 -3.88 -28.96 -18.37
C SER A 96 -3.98 -29.77 -17.07
N PRO A 97 -3.51 -31.03 -17.06
CA PRO A 97 -3.34 -31.80 -15.81
C PRO A 97 -2.11 -31.26 -15.06
N TRP A 98 -2.15 -31.34 -13.75
CA TRP A 98 -1.01 -31.01 -12.87
C TRP A 98 -0.54 -29.56 -12.98
N ILE A 99 -1.40 -28.63 -12.57
CA ILE A 99 -1.06 -27.20 -12.53
C ILE A 99 -0.44 -26.88 -11.18
N VAL A 100 0.73 -26.23 -11.19
CA VAL A 100 1.39 -25.65 -10.02
C VAL A 100 1.28 -24.12 -10.13
N VAL A 101 0.70 -23.49 -9.11
CA VAL A 101 0.61 -22.02 -9.03
C VAL A 101 1.64 -21.51 -8.04
N LEU A 102 2.53 -20.65 -8.51
CA LEU A 102 3.56 -19.98 -7.69
C LEU A 102 3.31 -18.49 -7.71
N ASP A 103 3.46 -17.85 -6.56
CA ASP A 103 3.37 -16.39 -6.41
C ASP A 103 4.48 -15.85 -5.53
N PHE A 104 4.98 -14.67 -5.86
CA PHE A 104 6.01 -13.99 -5.06
C PHE A 104 5.36 -13.29 -3.86
N LYS A 105 5.77 -13.68 -2.66
CA LYS A 105 5.32 -12.99 -1.43
C LYS A 105 5.72 -11.50 -1.49
N SER A 106 4.73 -10.61 -1.59
CA SER A 106 4.95 -9.15 -1.57
C SER A 106 6.00 -8.68 -2.58
N MET A 107 5.90 -9.07 -3.84
CA MET A 107 6.92 -8.88 -4.88
C MET A 107 7.47 -7.44 -4.94
N TYR A 108 6.63 -6.43 -5.09
CA TYR A 108 7.08 -5.03 -5.18
C TYR A 108 7.82 -4.55 -3.92
N PRO A 109 7.28 -4.71 -2.71
CA PRO A 109 8.02 -4.39 -1.49
C PRO A 109 9.35 -5.13 -1.39
N SER A 110 9.39 -6.41 -1.72
CA SER A 110 10.61 -7.21 -1.65
C SER A 110 11.69 -6.71 -2.59
N ILE A 111 11.33 -6.35 -3.84
CA ILE A 111 12.27 -5.76 -4.81
C ILE A 111 12.75 -4.39 -4.31
N MET A 112 11.85 -3.53 -3.84
CA MET A 112 12.23 -2.21 -3.34
C MET A 112 13.16 -2.30 -2.13
N ILE A 113 12.94 -3.26 -1.26
CA ILE A 113 13.80 -3.51 -0.10
C ILE A 113 15.14 -4.08 -0.56
N SER A 114 15.17 -5.16 -1.37
CA SER A 114 16.41 -5.83 -1.75
C SER A 114 17.35 -4.92 -2.54
N SER A 115 16.81 -4.15 -3.46
CA SER A 115 17.58 -3.22 -4.31
C SER A 115 17.67 -1.80 -3.74
N ASN A 116 17.20 -1.59 -2.52
CA ASN A 116 17.26 -0.29 -1.84
C ASN A 116 16.67 0.88 -2.66
N ILE A 117 15.57 0.63 -3.38
CA ILE A 117 14.95 1.58 -4.32
C ILE A 117 14.27 2.71 -3.56
N CYS A 118 14.84 3.89 -3.62
CA CYS A 118 14.30 5.10 -2.99
C CYS A 118 14.86 6.36 -3.67
N SER A 119 14.11 7.45 -3.64
CA SER A 119 14.61 8.76 -4.07
C SER A 119 15.80 9.26 -3.26
N THR A 120 15.93 8.81 -2.01
CA THR A 120 17.04 9.17 -1.11
C THR A 120 18.31 8.37 -1.34
N THR A 121 18.23 7.29 -2.11
CA THR A 121 19.36 6.41 -2.47
C THR A 121 19.67 6.44 -3.96
N LEU A 122 18.89 7.20 -4.73
CA LEU A 122 19.09 7.36 -6.16
C LEU A 122 20.44 8.05 -6.44
N VAL A 123 21.29 7.39 -7.19
CA VAL A 123 22.59 7.90 -7.65
C VAL A 123 22.37 8.67 -8.95
N ARG A 124 22.84 9.90 -8.97
CA ARG A 124 22.71 10.80 -10.14
C ARG A 124 24.03 11.05 -10.85
N ASP A 125 25.11 10.49 -10.35
CA ASP A 125 26.45 10.70 -10.89
C ASP A 125 26.96 9.43 -11.56
N ASP A 126 27.43 9.54 -12.81
CA ASP A 126 27.94 8.41 -13.62
C ASP A 126 29.33 7.91 -13.17
N SER A 127 29.96 8.59 -12.21
CA SER A 127 31.32 8.30 -11.75
C SER A 127 31.44 7.22 -10.69
N LEU A 128 30.34 6.55 -10.31
CA LEU A 128 30.32 5.63 -9.17
C LEU A 128 30.47 4.17 -9.56
N ASP A 129 31.23 3.49 -8.70
CA ASP A 129 31.70 2.11 -8.69
C ASP A 129 30.57 1.05 -8.85
N ASP A 130 30.94 -0.16 -9.28
CA ASP A 130 30.09 -1.33 -9.52
C ASP A 130 29.37 -1.88 -8.26
N SER A 131 29.62 -1.29 -7.10
CA SER A 131 29.00 -1.72 -5.82
C SER A 131 27.51 -1.36 -5.66
N HIS A 132 26.94 -0.61 -6.61
CA HIS A 132 25.60 -0.09 -6.53
C HIS A 132 24.57 -1.05 -7.15
N SER A 133 23.38 -1.12 -6.55
CA SER A 133 22.26 -1.87 -7.13
C SER A 133 21.80 -1.20 -8.42
N VAL A 134 21.86 -1.91 -9.54
CA VAL A 134 21.50 -1.40 -10.87
C VAL A 134 20.14 -1.97 -11.28
N SER A 135 19.23 -1.09 -11.72
CA SER A 135 17.99 -1.53 -12.36
C SER A 135 18.31 -2.10 -13.76
N PRO A 136 17.93 -3.34 -14.04
CA PRO A 136 18.28 -3.99 -15.31
C PRO A 136 17.61 -3.35 -16.54
N THR A 137 16.56 -2.56 -16.32
CA THR A 137 15.76 -2.00 -17.43
C THR A 137 16.09 -0.53 -17.71
N THR A 138 16.45 0.22 -16.68
CA THR A 138 16.63 1.69 -16.78
C THR A 138 18.06 2.14 -16.51
N GLU A 139 18.95 1.20 -16.19
CA GLU A 139 20.34 1.46 -15.76
C GLU A 139 20.43 2.40 -14.55
N THR A 140 19.31 2.64 -13.90
CA THR A 140 19.24 3.48 -12.71
C THR A 140 19.95 2.82 -11.56
N ARG A 141 20.81 3.56 -10.87
CA ARG A 141 21.63 3.06 -9.76
C ARG A 141 21.13 3.56 -8.43
N TYR A 142 21.21 2.71 -7.41
CA TYR A 142 20.85 3.01 -6.04
C TYR A 142 22.00 2.67 -5.10
N LEU A 143 22.22 3.47 -4.08
CA LEU A 143 23.21 3.21 -3.02
C LEU A 143 22.95 1.85 -2.34
N SER A 144 23.99 1.18 -1.94
CA SER A 144 23.87 -0.06 -1.14
C SER A 144 23.20 0.23 0.22
N LYS A 145 22.62 -0.80 0.83
CA LYS A 145 22.02 -0.65 2.19
C LYS A 145 23.06 -0.35 3.26
N ASP A 146 24.28 -0.84 3.07
CA ASP A 146 25.38 -0.64 4.02
C ASP A 146 25.85 0.82 4.02
N GLU A 147 25.75 1.47 2.88
CA GLU A 147 26.09 2.89 2.73
C GLU A 147 24.98 3.81 3.24
N ARG A 148 23.76 3.56 2.80
CA ARG A 148 22.56 4.31 3.23
C ARG A 148 21.31 3.49 3.03
N LEU A 149 20.59 3.18 4.10
CA LEU A 149 19.26 2.58 3.98
C LEU A 149 18.24 3.62 3.50
N GLY A 150 17.58 3.32 2.40
CA GLY A 150 16.55 4.19 1.82
C GLY A 150 15.34 4.37 2.74
N LEU A 151 14.71 5.55 2.64
CA LEU A 151 13.54 5.89 3.48
C LEU A 151 12.36 4.94 3.21
N VAL A 152 12.06 4.69 1.94
CA VAL A 152 10.95 3.79 1.55
C VAL A 152 11.25 2.33 1.90
N PRO A 153 12.43 1.74 1.59
CA PRO A 153 12.81 0.43 2.07
C PRO A 153 12.67 0.25 3.58
N ARG A 154 13.14 1.22 4.36
CA ARG A 154 13.01 1.21 5.82
C ARG A 154 11.54 1.15 6.26
N LEU A 155 10.68 1.99 5.67
CA LEU A 155 9.25 1.99 5.97
C LEU A 155 8.61 0.64 5.61
N LEU A 156 8.92 0.09 4.45
CA LEU A 156 8.40 -1.20 4.00
C LEU A 156 8.83 -2.36 4.91
N GLU A 157 10.10 -2.39 5.34
CA GLU A 157 10.59 -3.39 6.30
C GLU A 157 9.81 -3.32 7.62
N GLN A 158 9.57 -2.12 8.15
CA GLN A 158 8.79 -1.91 9.37
C GLN A 158 7.35 -2.39 9.21
N LEU A 159 6.68 -1.99 8.13
CA LEU A 159 5.30 -2.38 7.88
C LEU A 159 5.14 -3.89 7.65
N MET A 160 6.07 -4.52 6.92
CA MET A 160 6.03 -5.96 6.67
C MET A 160 6.28 -6.75 7.96
N SER A 161 7.26 -6.35 8.76
CA SER A 161 7.54 -6.97 10.06
C SER A 161 6.34 -6.85 11.01
N SER A 162 5.77 -5.66 11.15
CA SER A 162 4.59 -5.43 11.96
C SER A 162 3.39 -6.26 11.48
N ARG A 163 3.16 -6.33 10.17
CA ARG A 163 2.10 -7.15 9.59
C ARG A 163 2.28 -8.65 9.92
N ASP A 164 3.50 -9.17 9.80
CA ASP A 164 3.76 -10.58 10.07
C ASP A 164 3.61 -10.90 11.57
N GLN A 165 4.00 -9.99 12.47
CA GLN A 165 3.77 -10.09 13.92
C GLN A 165 2.27 -10.15 14.25
N HIS A 166 1.48 -9.22 13.72
CA HIS A 166 0.04 -9.18 13.94
C HIS A 166 -0.68 -10.40 13.33
N LYS A 167 -0.20 -10.89 12.21
CA LYS A 167 -0.73 -12.10 11.56
C LYS A 167 -0.52 -13.35 12.45
N THR A 168 0.66 -13.47 13.04
CA THR A 168 0.98 -14.55 13.98
C THR A 168 0.13 -14.44 15.25
N ALA A 169 0.03 -13.24 15.82
CA ALA A 169 -0.81 -13.01 17.00
C ALA A 169 -2.29 -13.34 16.73
N LEU A 170 -2.80 -12.98 15.55
CA LEU A 170 -4.17 -13.33 15.16
C LEU A 170 -4.39 -14.83 15.01
N ALA A 171 -3.41 -15.56 14.47
CA ALA A 171 -3.49 -17.02 14.35
C ALA A 171 -3.59 -17.67 15.73
N VAL A 172 -2.73 -17.28 16.66
CA VAL A 172 -2.77 -17.77 18.05
C VAL A 172 -4.10 -17.47 18.74
N ALA A 173 -4.62 -16.24 18.56
CA ALA A 173 -5.91 -15.84 19.16
C ALA A 173 -7.13 -16.56 18.57
N ARG A 174 -7.02 -17.19 17.41
CA ARG A 174 -8.09 -17.98 16.80
C ARG A 174 -8.09 -19.45 17.24
N GLU A 175 -6.95 -19.92 17.76
CA GLU A 175 -6.77 -21.29 18.25
C GLU A 175 -7.09 -21.41 19.76
N SER A 176 -7.15 -20.28 20.47
CA SER A 176 -7.55 -20.18 21.88
C SER A 176 -9.05 -19.96 22.03
#